data_db4b84f330e20226182af2ad37074ea8
#
_entry.id   db4b84f330e20226182af2ad37074ea8
#
_cell.length_a   1.000
_cell.length_b   1.000
_cell.length_c   1.000
_cell.angle_alpha   90.00
_cell.angle_beta   90.00
_cell.angle_gamma   90.00
#
_symmetry.space_group_name_H-M   'P 1'
#
loop_
_entity.id
_entity.type
_entity.pdbx_description
1 polymer ?
#
loop_
_entity_poly.entity_id
_entity_poly.type
_entity_poly.pdbx_seq_one_letter_code
_entity_poly.pdbx_strand_id
1 'polypeptide(L)'
;ASDVYKRQAKENPLKVNIWTGASVGAEFDGSLAEANVIRKRLPYQTNDLLRKQINSGQVQYLDLHLSHTAQMSRYGFLGGSVDIALLEVCSIKEDGSLVPTTSMGNTASFVHSAKKVIVEVNITQPEQLECMHDAYLPQDPPHRGHIPIQSPGDRIGTTSIPCDPDKIIAIVPCDIIDGTRPLAPIDDDAKAMSGHLIEFLQHEIKQGRLPENLLPLQSGVGSVANAVISGLCDSPFENLSVYTEVIQDGMFVLIDAGKLTIASGTSLSPSPSALKRFHSNLDKYCSKIILRPLEIANSPEVARRLGVIAMNTAIEFDIYGHVNSTHTLGTKMMNGIGGSGDFARNGYLTFFFTNSTAKNGAISSVVPMCSHIDHTEHDTDVFITERGVADVRGLSPKERARIIIKNTAHPDYQPLLMDYLERAEQATGFAHTPHLLKEAFSFHTRYMETGTMKK
;
A
#
# COMPACT_ATOMS: atom_id res chain seq x y z
N ALA A 1 2.85 11.05 24.05
CA ALA A 1 1.90 11.94 23.36
C ALA A 1 0.45 11.49 23.56
N SER A 2 0.13 10.19 23.37
CA SER A 2 -1.25 9.67 23.52
C SER A 2 -1.86 9.93 24.90
N ASP A 3 -1.09 9.81 25.96
CA ASP A 3 -1.58 10.03 27.34
C ASP A 3 -1.83 11.50 27.66
N VAL A 4 -1.08 12.40 27.07
CA VAL A 4 -1.31 13.86 27.19
C VAL A 4 -2.62 14.22 26.51
N TYR A 5 -2.88 13.72 25.31
CA TYR A 5 -4.14 13.96 24.60
C TYR A 5 -5.34 13.33 25.32
N LYS A 6 -5.20 12.11 25.87
CA LYS A 6 -6.24 11.48 26.68
C LYS A 6 -6.60 12.32 27.93
N ARG A 7 -5.61 12.89 28.59
CA ARG A 7 -5.82 13.72 29.77
C ARG A 7 -6.48 15.04 29.41
N GLN A 8 -5.99 15.72 28.39
CA GLN A 8 -6.56 16.99 27.93
C GLN A 8 -7.97 16.83 27.37
N ALA A 9 -8.29 15.73 26.71
CA ALA A 9 -9.63 15.46 26.19
C ALA A 9 -10.69 15.26 27.28
N LYS A 10 -10.28 14.85 28.49
CA LYS A 10 -11.19 14.74 29.64
C LYS A 10 -11.50 16.10 30.27
N GLU A 11 -10.55 17.02 30.20
CA GLU A 11 -10.66 18.35 30.83
C GLU A 11 -11.20 19.42 29.85
N ASN A 12 -10.87 19.28 28.55
CA ASN A 12 -11.34 20.17 27.49
C ASN A 12 -11.60 19.34 26.22
N PRO A 13 -12.72 19.53 25.51
CA PRO A 13 -13.06 18.79 24.30
C PRO A 13 -12.19 19.23 23.11
N LEU A 14 -10.91 18.82 23.12
CA LEU A 14 -9.97 19.07 22.04
C LEU A 14 -10.33 18.17 20.84
N LYS A 15 -10.42 18.73 19.65
CA LYS A 15 -10.56 18.01 18.38
C LYS A 15 -9.42 18.39 17.45
N VAL A 16 -8.72 17.39 16.92
CA VAL A 16 -7.56 17.56 16.04
C VAL A 16 -7.77 16.93 14.67
N ASN A 17 -7.13 17.50 13.67
CA ASN A 17 -6.95 16.87 12.36
C ASN A 17 -5.61 16.14 12.37
N ILE A 18 -5.61 14.90 11.91
CA ILE A 18 -4.43 14.04 11.92
C ILE A 18 -4.04 13.70 10.49
N TRP A 19 -2.82 14.07 10.13
CA TRP A 19 -2.21 13.80 8.84
C TRP A 19 -0.99 12.89 9.06
N THR A 20 -0.94 11.77 8.33
CA THR A 20 0.17 10.81 8.45
C THR A 20 0.67 10.38 7.07
N GLY A 21 1.54 9.39 7.04
CA GLY A 21 1.73 8.49 5.91
C GLY A 21 0.80 7.27 6.03
N ALA A 22 1.26 6.11 5.62
CA ALA A 22 0.58 4.83 5.85
C ALA A 22 0.77 4.42 7.33
N SER A 23 -0.07 4.95 8.21
CA SER A 23 0.00 4.64 9.64
C SER A 23 -0.70 3.32 9.96
N VAL A 24 -0.03 2.48 10.75
CA VAL A 24 -0.53 1.16 11.16
C VAL A 24 -0.49 0.94 12.68
N GLY A 25 -0.03 1.93 13.46
CA GLY A 25 0.14 1.85 14.91
C GLY A 25 -1.19 1.91 15.68
N ALA A 26 -1.43 0.90 16.52
CA ALA A 26 -2.59 0.89 17.43
C ALA A 26 -2.43 1.94 18.54
N GLU A 27 -1.20 2.20 18.95
CA GLU A 27 -0.83 3.12 20.03
C GLU A 27 -1.22 4.56 19.71
N PHE A 28 -1.13 4.96 18.45
CA PHE A 28 -1.47 6.29 17.98
C PHE A 28 -2.97 6.39 17.63
N ASP A 29 -3.39 5.74 16.55
CA ASP A 29 -4.77 5.81 16.05
C ASP A 29 -5.79 5.27 17.07
N GLY A 30 -5.48 4.15 17.76
CA GLY A 30 -6.35 3.55 18.76
C GLY A 30 -6.54 4.42 19.98
N SER A 31 -5.45 4.94 20.56
CA SER A 31 -5.50 5.79 21.75
C SER A 31 -6.24 7.09 21.50
N LEU A 32 -6.03 7.72 20.33
CA LEU A 32 -6.72 8.96 19.97
C LEU A 32 -8.19 8.74 19.63
N ALA A 33 -8.53 7.59 19.04
CA ALA A 33 -9.91 7.19 18.81
C ALA A 33 -10.65 6.92 20.12
N GLU A 34 -10.06 6.20 21.09
CA GLU A 34 -10.61 5.99 22.43
C GLU A 34 -10.85 7.30 23.17
N ALA A 35 -9.94 8.25 23.05
CA ALA A 35 -10.07 9.58 23.62
C ALA A 35 -11.10 10.47 22.89
N ASN A 36 -11.63 10.02 21.75
CA ASN A 36 -12.55 10.75 20.89
C ASN A 36 -12.05 12.16 20.52
N VAL A 37 -10.76 12.32 20.24
CA VAL A 37 -10.13 13.61 19.89
C VAL A 37 -9.97 13.83 18.39
N ILE A 38 -10.17 12.81 17.56
CA ILE A 38 -10.00 12.90 16.12
C ILE A 38 -11.21 13.55 15.48
N ARG A 39 -11.01 14.65 14.75
CA ARG A 39 -12.04 15.27 13.90
C ARG A 39 -11.93 14.78 12.47
N LYS A 40 -10.72 14.80 11.90
CA LYS A 40 -10.42 14.35 10.54
C LYS A 40 -9.13 13.53 10.53
N ARG A 41 -9.13 12.45 9.79
CA ARG A 41 -7.99 11.57 9.59
C ARG A 41 -7.70 11.39 8.11
N LEU A 42 -6.43 11.40 7.72
CA LEU A 42 -5.96 11.10 6.36
C LEU A 42 -4.54 10.52 6.42
N PRO A 43 -4.03 9.89 5.36
CA PRO A 43 -4.72 9.34 4.19
C PRO A 43 -5.07 7.85 4.37
N TYR A 44 -4.46 7.16 5.35
CA TYR A 44 -4.54 5.72 5.52
C TYR A 44 -4.56 5.31 7.00
N GLN A 45 -5.35 4.31 7.36
CA GLN A 45 -5.44 3.79 8.73
C GLN A 45 -5.82 2.30 8.73
N THR A 46 -5.50 1.56 9.79
CA THR A 46 -5.86 0.14 9.96
C THR A 46 -6.49 -0.18 11.31
N ASN A 47 -6.74 0.82 12.16
CA ASN A 47 -7.28 0.61 13.51
C ASN A 47 -8.79 0.34 13.47
N ASP A 48 -9.26 -0.73 14.13
CA ASP A 48 -10.65 -1.16 14.10
C ASP A 48 -11.62 -0.18 14.77
N LEU A 49 -11.22 0.47 15.87
CA LEU A 49 -12.06 1.45 16.55
C LEU A 49 -12.21 2.70 15.70
N LEU A 50 -11.09 3.21 15.17
CA LEU A 50 -11.11 4.37 14.27
C LEU A 50 -11.93 4.06 13.01
N ARG A 51 -11.81 2.87 12.44
CA ARG A 51 -12.63 2.41 11.30
C ARG A 51 -14.12 2.45 11.63
N LYS A 52 -14.52 2.01 12.83
CA LYS A 52 -15.93 2.11 13.28
C LYS A 52 -16.39 3.56 13.38
N GLN A 53 -15.56 4.46 13.92
CA GLN A 53 -15.86 5.88 14.02
C GLN A 53 -15.97 6.57 12.66
N ILE A 54 -15.11 6.20 11.70
CA ILE A 54 -15.19 6.67 10.31
C ILE A 54 -16.50 6.21 9.67
N ASN A 55 -16.80 4.92 9.74
CA ASN A 55 -18.00 4.34 9.12
C ASN A 55 -19.33 4.76 9.80
N SER A 56 -19.28 5.29 11.03
CA SER A 56 -20.44 5.88 11.72
C SER A 56 -20.57 7.39 11.52
N GLY A 57 -19.65 8.03 10.78
CA GLY A 57 -19.65 9.47 10.56
C GLY A 57 -19.15 10.31 11.72
N GLN A 58 -18.61 9.70 12.79
CA GLN A 58 -18.05 10.43 13.93
C GLN A 58 -16.70 11.09 13.60
N VAL A 59 -15.91 10.46 12.72
CA VAL A 59 -14.64 10.96 12.24
C VAL A 59 -14.71 11.15 10.74
N GLN A 60 -14.35 12.35 10.26
CA GLN A 60 -14.18 12.59 8.83
C GLN A 60 -12.93 11.88 8.35
N TYR A 61 -13.01 11.23 7.19
CA TYR A 61 -11.87 10.55 6.58
C TYR A 61 -11.63 11.06 5.17
N LEU A 62 -10.38 11.35 4.85
CA LEU A 62 -9.96 11.74 3.52
C LEU A 62 -8.98 10.70 3.01
N ASP A 63 -9.45 9.87 2.10
CA ASP A 63 -8.62 8.90 1.38
C ASP A 63 -7.85 9.61 0.27
N LEU A 64 -6.56 9.36 0.17
CA LEU A 64 -5.66 9.96 -0.81
C LEU A 64 -4.62 8.96 -1.27
N HIS A 65 -4.16 9.10 -2.51
CA HIS A 65 -2.92 8.46 -2.92
C HIS A 65 -1.77 8.91 -2.01
N LEU A 66 -0.97 7.96 -1.55
CA LEU A 66 0.08 8.26 -0.59
C LEU A 66 1.14 9.21 -1.14
N SER A 67 1.47 9.10 -2.45
CA SER A 67 2.40 10.02 -3.12
C SER A 67 1.94 11.48 -3.07
N HIS A 68 0.63 11.73 -3.00
CA HIS A 68 0.07 13.08 -3.03
C HIS A 68 0.02 13.75 -1.67
N THR A 69 0.01 13.01 -0.56
CA THR A 69 -0.23 13.55 0.77
C THR A 69 0.77 14.63 1.15
N ALA A 70 2.06 14.39 0.92
CA ALA A 70 3.13 15.32 1.25
C ALA A 70 3.02 16.62 0.44
N GLN A 71 2.89 16.53 -0.86
CA GLN A 71 2.77 17.71 -1.73
C GLN A 71 1.49 18.50 -1.47
N MET A 72 0.35 17.85 -1.25
CA MET A 72 -0.91 18.53 -0.93
C MET A 72 -0.84 19.26 0.41
N SER A 73 -0.07 18.73 1.38
CA SER A 73 0.24 19.42 2.62
C SER A 73 1.01 20.72 2.36
N ARG A 74 2.08 20.67 1.56
CA ARG A 74 2.88 21.85 1.20
C ARG A 74 2.08 22.87 0.39
N TYR A 75 1.17 22.42 -0.50
CA TYR A 75 0.30 23.31 -1.29
C TYR A 75 -0.84 23.94 -0.46
N GLY A 76 -1.05 23.53 0.78
CA GLY A 76 -2.16 23.99 1.61
C GLY A 76 -3.53 23.41 1.22
N PHE A 77 -3.57 22.35 0.39
CA PHE A 77 -4.81 21.76 -0.14
C PHE A 77 -5.55 20.88 0.87
N LEU A 78 -4.94 20.58 2.02
CA LEU A 78 -5.55 19.75 3.06
C LEU A 78 -6.40 20.54 4.07
N GLY A 79 -6.62 21.84 3.81
CA GLY A 79 -7.49 22.69 4.62
C GLY A 79 -6.81 23.27 5.85
N GLY A 80 -5.54 23.64 5.75
CA GLY A 80 -4.77 24.29 6.78
C GLY A 80 -3.27 24.04 6.67
N SER A 81 -2.52 24.53 7.65
CA SER A 81 -1.08 24.29 7.80
C SER A 81 -0.84 23.16 8.81
N VAL A 82 0.35 22.58 8.78
CA VAL A 82 0.82 21.68 9.84
C VAL A 82 1.21 22.53 11.05
N ASP A 83 0.41 22.49 12.10
CA ASP A 83 0.70 23.24 13.32
C ASP A 83 1.83 22.59 14.11
N ILE A 84 1.77 21.26 14.27
CA ILE A 84 2.76 20.47 14.99
C ILE A 84 3.09 19.23 14.18
N ALA A 85 4.36 18.99 13.88
CA ALA A 85 4.86 17.70 13.44
C ALA A 85 5.32 16.90 14.66
N LEU A 86 4.78 15.72 14.85
CA LEU A 86 5.23 14.73 15.84
C LEU A 86 5.92 13.60 15.10
N LEU A 87 7.15 13.31 15.41
CA LEU A 87 7.96 12.33 14.71
C LEU A 87 8.89 11.55 15.64
N GLU A 88 9.15 10.32 15.26
CA GLU A 88 10.08 9.42 15.90
C GLU A 88 11.42 9.44 15.17
N VAL A 89 12.52 9.48 15.94
CA VAL A 89 13.89 9.45 15.44
C VAL A 89 14.76 8.53 16.29
N CYS A 90 15.85 8.01 15.72
CA CYS A 90 16.87 7.30 16.50
C CYS A 90 17.95 8.26 17.04
N SER A 91 18.18 9.42 16.39
CA SER A 91 19.09 10.44 16.91
C SER A 91 18.79 11.85 16.35
N ILE A 92 19.31 12.86 17.06
CA ILE A 92 19.34 14.27 16.65
C ILE A 92 20.79 14.66 16.51
N LYS A 93 21.20 15.18 15.36
CA LYS A 93 22.57 15.62 15.10
C LYS A 93 22.87 17.00 15.72
N GLU A 94 24.14 17.35 15.83
CA GLU A 94 24.58 18.65 16.37
C GLU A 94 24.00 19.85 15.62
N ASP A 95 23.75 19.71 14.30
CA ASP A 95 23.15 20.77 13.47
C ASP A 95 21.60 20.80 13.55
N GLY A 96 21.01 19.97 14.40
CA GLY A 96 19.56 19.83 14.55
C GLY A 96 18.90 18.87 13.54
N SER A 97 19.65 18.30 12.61
CA SER A 97 19.11 17.32 11.66
C SER A 97 18.63 16.05 12.38
N LEU A 98 17.55 15.50 11.89
CA LEU A 98 16.81 14.38 12.51
C LEU A 98 17.08 13.10 11.74
N VAL A 99 17.51 12.04 12.42
CA VAL A 99 17.70 10.71 11.83
C VAL A 99 16.47 9.85 12.11
N PRO A 100 15.61 9.56 11.12
CA PRO A 100 14.42 8.73 11.32
C PRO A 100 14.77 7.30 11.78
N THR A 101 13.78 6.58 12.29
CA THR A 101 13.90 5.17 12.65
C THR A 101 13.69 4.26 11.42
N THR A 102 12.90 3.21 11.52
CA THR A 102 12.59 2.25 10.44
C THR A 102 11.60 2.77 9.40
N SER A 103 11.16 4.03 9.52
CA SER A 103 10.24 4.67 8.58
C SER A 103 10.62 6.13 8.31
N MET A 104 10.69 6.48 7.02
CA MET A 104 10.81 7.87 6.57
C MET A 104 9.43 8.53 6.41
N GLY A 105 8.47 7.85 5.82
CA GLY A 105 7.10 8.33 5.63
C GLY A 105 7.02 9.73 5.02
N ASN A 106 6.11 10.54 5.54
CA ASN A 106 5.96 11.96 5.18
C ASN A 106 6.77 12.90 6.09
N THR A 107 7.65 12.36 6.95
CA THR A 107 8.34 13.10 8.00
C THR A 107 9.08 14.31 7.45
N ALA A 108 9.84 14.17 6.37
CA ALA A 108 10.60 15.29 5.78
C ALA A 108 9.68 16.46 5.37
N SER A 109 8.54 16.19 4.74
CA SER A 109 7.56 17.21 4.34
C SER A 109 6.85 17.83 5.53
N PHE A 110 6.53 17.06 6.56
CA PHE A 110 5.86 17.60 7.75
C PHE A 110 6.81 18.45 8.59
N VAL A 111 8.07 18.06 8.76
CA VAL A 111 9.10 18.88 9.43
C VAL A 111 9.30 20.19 8.68
N HIS A 112 9.39 20.14 7.35
CA HIS A 112 9.53 21.33 6.51
C HIS A 112 8.35 22.30 6.70
N SER A 113 7.11 21.79 6.65
CA SER A 113 5.88 22.60 6.66
C SER A 113 5.40 23.00 8.05
N ALA A 114 5.83 22.30 9.10
CA ALA A 114 5.34 22.52 10.46
C ALA A 114 5.80 23.84 11.04
N LYS A 115 4.92 24.47 11.84
CA LYS A 115 5.27 25.63 12.66
C LYS A 115 6.13 25.20 13.86
N LYS A 116 5.86 24.03 14.43
CA LYS A 116 6.52 23.44 15.59
C LYS A 116 6.74 21.95 15.41
N VAL A 117 7.79 21.43 16.06
CA VAL A 117 8.20 20.04 15.99
C VAL A 117 8.30 19.46 17.40
N ILE A 118 7.75 18.28 17.60
CA ILE A 118 7.97 17.44 18.78
C ILE A 118 8.71 16.19 18.30
N VAL A 119 9.86 15.91 18.91
CA VAL A 119 10.72 14.80 18.52
C VAL A 119 10.66 13.73 19.60
N GLU A 120 10.26 12.53 19.25
CA GLU A 120 10.35 11.33 20.07
C GLU A 120 11.65 10.62 19.71
N VAL A 121 12.60 10.55 20.64
CA VAL A 121 13.88 9.87 20.45
C VAL A 121 13.75 8.45 20.99
N ASN A 122 13.70 7.47 20.10
CA ASN A 122 13.55 6.07 20.46
C ASN A 122 14.91 5.40 20.68
N ILE A 123 15.27 5.22 21.94
CA ILE A 123 16.57 4.65 22.35
C ILE A 123 16.72 3.16 22.06
N THR A 124 15.64 2.46 21.66
CA THR A 124 15.72 1.05 21.22
C THR A 124 16.16 0.92 19.77
N GLN A 125 16.14 2.04 19.01
CA GLN A 125 16.52 2.07 17.62
C GLN A 125 17.98 2.49 17.46
N PRO A 126 18.80 1.69 16.75
CA PRO A 126 20.21 1.98 16.60
C PRO A 126 20.44 3.19 15.68
N GLU A 127 21.35 4.07 16.03
CA GLU A 127 21.75 5.23 15.22
C GLU A 127 22.29 4.84 13.83
N GLN A 128 22.81 3.61 13.69
CA GLN A 128 23.24 3.04 12.40
C GLN A 128 22.13 3.01 11.33
N LEU A 129 20.85 3.13 11.68
CA LEU A 129 19.75 3.26 10.71
C LEU A 129 19.96 4.45 9.77
N GLU A 130 20.75 5.42 10.16
CA GLU A 130 21.14 6.55 9.30
C GLU A 130 21.66 6.09 7.93
N CYS A 131 22.38 4.97 7.86
CA CYS A 131 22.94 4.44 6.62
C CYS A 131 21.86 4.12 5.55
N MET A 132 20.63 3.85 5.96
CA MET A 132 19.53 3.47 5.06
C MET A 132 18.79 4.67 4.50
N HIS A 133 18.85 5.83 5.15
CA HIS A 133 18.04 6.98 4.78
C HIS A 133 18.57 7.72 3.55
N ASP A 134 17.62 8.23 2.76
CA ASP A 134 17.84 9.06 1.58
C ASP A 134 16.75 10.15 1.55
N ALA A 135 16.86 11.11 2.48
CA ALA A 135 15.89 12.19 2.66
C ALA A 135 16.03 13.22 1.54
N TYR A 136 15.07 13.22 0.64
CA TYR A 136 14.98 14.15 -0.47
C TYR A 136 13.62 14.84 -0.47
N LEU A 137 13.61 16.15 -0.49
CA LEU A 137 12.40 16.97 -0.60
C LEU A 137 12.38 17.63 -1.98
N PRO A 138 11.46 17.22 -2.88
CA PRO A 138 11.36 17.84 -4.20
C PRO A 138 10.83 19.28 -4.08
N GLN A 139 11.25 20.12 -5.01
CA GLN A 139 10.65 21.44 -5.16
C GLN A 139 9.19 21.34 -5.60
N ASP A 140 8.40 22.35 -5.26
CA ASP A 140 7.01 22.44 -5.70
C ASP A 140 6.88 23.18 -7.06
N PRO A 141 5.80 22.95 -7.82
CA PRO A 141 5.55 23.70 -9.05
C PRO A 141 5.55 25.23 -8.83
N PRO A 142 6.00 26.01 -9.80
CA PRO A 142 6.44 25.62 -11.15
C PRO A 142 7.90 25.21 -11.25
N HIS A 143 8.63 25.12 -10.15
CA HIS A 143 10.07 24.89 -10.11
C HIS A 143 10.46 23.41 -9.89
N ARG A 144 9.47 22.50 -9.87
CA ARG A 144 9.71 21.08 -9.68
C ARG A 144 10.46 20.49 -10.89
N GLY A 145 11.69 20.05 -10.63
CA GLY A 145 12.48 19.26 -11.59
C GLY A 145 12.10 17.78 -11.55
N HIS A 146 12.69 16.99 -12.47
CA HIS A 146 12.58 15.54 -12.42
C HIS A 146 13.26 14.97 -11.16
N ILE A 147 12.75 13.87 -10.63
CA ILE A 147 13.39 13.14 -9.53
C ILE A 147 14.54 12.30 -10.14
N PRO A 148 15.82 12.55 -9.79
CA PRO A 148 16.96 11.97 -10.50
C PRO A 148 17.28 10.52 -10.06
N ILE A 149 16.29 9.65 -10.04
CA ILE A 149 16.41 8.20 -9.76
C ILE A 149 16.29 7.46 -11.09
N GLN A 150 17.33 6.71 -11.47
CA GLN A 150 17.37 5.86 -12.67
C GLN A 150 17.50 4.38 -12.33
N SER A 151 17.84 4.08 -11.06
CA SER A 151 17.91 2.73 -10.51
C SER A 151 17.37 2.75 -9.07
N PRO A 152 16.75 1.69 -8.57
CA PRO A 152 16.32 1.60 -7.17
C PRO A 152 17.42 1.90 -6.15
N GLY A 153 18.69 1.68 -6.53
CA GLY A 153 19.87 1.93 -5.70
C GLY A 153 20.39 3.36 -5.66
N ASP A 154 19.89 4.26 -6.52
CA ASP A 154 20.39 5.63 -6.57
C ASP A 154 20.01 6.41 -5.31
N ARG A 155 21.00 7.11 -4.73
CA ARG A 155 20.78 8.02 -3.61
C ARG A 155 20.82 9.45 -4.10
N ILE A 156 19.83 10.25 -3.69
CA ILE A 156 19.61 11.61 -4.20
C ILE A 156 19.46 12.65 -3.10
N GLY A 157 19.38 12.22 -1.85
CA GLY A 157 19.16 13.06 -0.67
C GLY A 157 20.25 12.92 0.37
N THR A 158 19.89 13.25 1.60
CA THR A 158 20.74 13.20 2.79
C THR A 158 20.34 12.02 3.69
N THR A 159 21.24 11.60 4.58
CA THR A 159 20.99 10.51 5.53
C THR A 159 20.17 10.95 6.75
N SER A 160 19.89 12.24 6.87
CA SER A 160 19.07 12.85 7.93
C SER A 160 18.15 13.91 7.35
N ILE A 161 17.08 14.25 8.06
CA ILE A 161 16.13 15.28 7.68
C ILE A 161 16.60 16.61 8.27
N PRO A 162 16.88 17.64 7.46
CA PRO A 162 17.18 18.98 7.97
C PRO A 162 16.01 19.52 8.78
N CYS A 163 16.29 20.01 9.98
CA CYS A 163 15.30 20.63 10.85
C CYS A 163 15.91 21.90 11.47
N ASP A 164 15.15 22.99 11.44
CA ASP A 164 15.47 24.19 12.18
C ASP A 164 15.31 23.91 13.69
N PRO A 165 16.38 23.98 14.50
CA PRO A 165 16.30 23.72 15.94
C PRO A 165 15.26 24.60 16.66
N ASP A 166 15.01 25.82 16.20
CA ASP A 166 14.03 26.73 16.81
C ASP A 166 12.57 26.27 16.64
N LYS A 167 12.31 25.34 15.74
CA LYS A 167 11.01 24.68 15.64
C LYS A 167 10.79 23.59 16.69
N ILE A 168 11.86 23.03 17.27
CA ILE A 168 11.78 21.90 18.22
C ILE A 168 11.35 22.44 19.58
N ILE A 169 10.11 22.14 19.98
CA ILE A 169 9.53 22.59 21.25
C ILE A 169 9.57 21.54 22.35
N ALA A 170 9.79 20.28 22.01
CA ALA A 170 9.96 19.20 22.97
C ALA A 170 10.76 18.05 22.35
N ILE A 171 11.57 17.41 23.18
CA ILE A 171 12.28 16.17 22.91
C ILE A 171 11.83 15.16 23.97
N VAL A 172 11.29 14.03 23.53
CA VAL A 172 10.72 12.99 24.41
C VAL A 172 11.48 11.68 24.19
N PRO A 173 12.30 11.24 25.12
CA PRO A 173 12.91 9.92 25.01
C PRO A 173 11.86 8.83 25.21
N CYS A 174 11.92 7.78 24.41
CA CYS A 174 11.11 6.58 24.58
C CYS A 174 11.93 5.30 24.35
N ASP A 175 11.41 4.17 24.84
CA ASP A 175 12.02 2.84 24.77
C ASP A 175 11.05 1.80 24.19
N ILE A 176 10.25 2.23 23.20
CA ILE A 176 9.19 1.41 22.60
C ILE A 176 9.76 0.66 21.39
N ILE A 177 9.69 -0.66 21.42
CA ILE A 177 10.07 -1.51 20.28
C ILE A 177 9.01 -1.37 19.19
N ASP A 178 9.43 -1.38 17.91
CA ASP A 178 8.53 -1.32 16.77
C ASP A 178 7.40 -2.34 16.88
N GLY A 179 6.18 -1.85 16.63
CA GLY A 179 5.00 -2.70 16.57
C GLY A 179 5.09 -3.63 15.36
N THR A 180 5.25 -4.93 15.63
CA THR A 180 5.34 -5.97 14.60
C THR A 180 4.09 -6.82 14.55
N ARG A 181 3.80 -7.40 13.39
CA ARG A 181 2.74 -8.38 13.23
C ARG A 181 3.34 -9.73 12.86
N PRO A 182 2.93 -10.83 13.53
CA PRO A 182 3.32 -12.16 13.09
C PRO A 182 2.88 -12.38 11.64
N LEU A 183 3.73 -13.04 10.85
CA LEU A 183 3.34 -13.49 9.53
C LEU A 183 2.25 -14.55 9.64
N ALA A 184 1.19 -14.39 8.84
CA ALA A 184 0.26 -15.49 8.63
C ALA A 184 0.98 -16.64 7.89
N PRO A 185 0.71 -17.90 8.23
CA PRO A 185 1.21 -19.03 7.45
C PRO A 185 0.82 -18.88 5.97
N ILE A 186 1.72 -19.26 5.08
CA ILE A 186 1.43 -19.29 3.63
C ILE A 186 0.50 -20.47 3.39
N ASP A 187 -0.75 -20.19 3.00
CA ASP A 187 -1.75 -21.20 2.65
C ASP A 187 -1.56 -21.70 1.20
N ASP A 188 -2.35 -22.70 0.82
CA ASP A 188 -2.25 -23.30 -0.50
C ASP A 188 -2.76 -22.36 -1.60
N ASP A 189 -3.71 -21.49 -1.30
CA ASP A 189 -4.20 -20.47 -2.24
C ASP A 189 -3.10 -19.45 -2.57
N ALA A 190 -2.37 -18.98 -1.57
CA ALA A 190 -1.25 -18.06 -1.76
C ALA A 190 -0.08 -18.72 -2.52
N LYS A 191 0.18 -20.02 -2.28
CA LYS A 191 1.17 -20.81 -3.06
C LYS A 191 0.75 -20.93 -4.52
N ALA A 192 -0.54 -21.22 -4.78
CA ALA A 192 -1.06 -21.31 -6.14
C ALA A 192 -0.91 -19.97 -6.88
N MET A 193 -1.30 -18.86 -6.24
CA MET A 193 -1.13 -17.51 -6.82
C MET A 193 0.34 -17.19 -7.11
N SER A 194 1.27 -17.53 -6.20
CA SER A 194 2.71 -17.37 -6.42
C SER A 194 3.22 -18.22 -7.59
N GLY A 195 2.76 -19.46 -7.71
CA GLY A 195 3.07 -20.32 -8.84
C GLY A 195 2.61 -19.72 -10.17
N HIS A 196 1.38 -19.27 -10.24
CA HIS A 196 0.82 -18.59 -11.42
C HIS A 196 1.62 -17.32 -11.81
N LEU A 197 2.02 -16.50 -10.82
CA LEU A 197 2.87 -15.35 -11.09
C LEU A 197 4.21 -15.76 -11.68
N ILE A 198 4.90 -16.74 -11.09
CA ILE A 198 6.21 -17.20 -11.55
C ILE A 198 6.13 -17.72 -12.99
N GLU A 199 5.14 -18.56 -13.29
CA GLU A 199 4.90 -19.08 -14.65
C GLU A 199 4.65 -17.94 -15.64
N PHE A 200 3.84 -16.96 -15.26
CA PHE A 200 3.55 -15.79 -16.09
C PHE A 200 4.83 -14.97 -16.37
N LEU A 201 5.60 -14.65 -15.34
CA LEU A 201 6.86 -13.89 -15.49
C LEU A 201 7.88 -14.63 -16.34
N GLN A 202 8.01 -15.95 -16.17
CA GLN A 202 8.87 -16.79 -17.02
C GLN A 202 8.40 -16.77 -18.49
N HIS A 203 7.09 -16.75 -18.73
CA HIS A 203 6.54 -16.60 -20.07
C HIS A 203 6.92 -15.25 -20.68
N GLU A 204 6.78 -14.16 -19.91
CA GLU A 204 7.14 -12.80 -20.37
C GLU A 204 8.64 -12.69 -20.73
N ILE A 205 9.52 -13.34 -19.96
CA ILE A 205 10.97 -13.43 -20.27
C ILE A 205 11.18 -14.19 -21.56
N LYS A 206 10.55 -15.36 -21.74
CA LYS A 206 10.64 -16.14 -22.98
C LYS A 206 10.16 -15.39 -24.22
N GLN A 207 9.20 -14.48 -24.05
CA GLN A 207 8.70 -13.61 -25.12
C GLN A 207 9.59 -12.38 -25.35
N GLY A 208 10.67 -12.20 -24.58
CA GLY A 208 11.55 -11.03 -24.66
C GLY A 208 10.94 -9.72 -24.16
N ARG A 209 9.83 -9.78 -23.37
CA ARG A 209 9.17 -8.61 -22.79
C ARG A 209 9.68 -8.23 -21.42
N LEU A 210 10.35 -9.14 -20.72
CA LEU A 210 11.04 -8.89 -19.45
C LEU A 210 12.48 -9.40 -19.51
N PRO A 211 13.43 -8.75 -18.81
CA PRO A 211 14.78 -9.27 -18.62
C PRO A 211 14.78 -10.45 -17.63
N GLU A 212 15.84 -11.26 -17.65
CA GLU A 212 15.97 -12.44 -16.78
C GLU A 212 15.96 -12.13 -15.28
N ASN A 213 16.48 -10.96 -14.89
CA ASN A 213 16.47 -10.45 -13.52
C ASN A 213 15.24 -9.61 -13.17
N LEU A 214 14.25 -9.62 -14.03
CA LEU A 214 13.04 -8.82 -13.96
C LEU A 214 13.30 -7.29 -13.90
N LEU A 215 12.24 -6.53 -13.97
CA LEU A 215 12.23 -5.11 -13.63
C LEU A 215 11.97 -4.95 -12.13
N PRO A 216 12.22 -3.76 -11.53
CA PRO A 216 12.01 -3.56 -10.11
C PRO A 216 10.61 -3.97 -9.66
N LEU A 217 10.53 -4.72 -8.57
CA LEU A 217 9.28 -5.24 -8.03
C LEU A 217 8.68 -4.27 -7.01
N GLN A 218 7.38 -4.05 -7.08
CA GLN A 218 6.60 -3.45 -6.01
C GLN A 218 5.60 -4.46 -5.48
N SER A 219 5.42 -4.50 -4.18
CA SER A 219 4.42 -5.35 -3.55
C SER A 219 3.58 -4.54 -2.55
N GLY A 220 2.27 -4.73 -2.60
CA GLY A 220 1.36 -4.23 -1.58
C GLY A 220 1.63 -4.89 -0.21
N VAL A 221 0.96 -4.40 0.83
CA VAL A 221 1.05 -4.96 2.18
C VAL A 221 0.01 -6.07 2.39
N GLY A 222 0.33 -7.04 3.26
CA GLY A 222 -0.58 -8.09 3.67
C GLY A 222 -0.06 -9.51 3.43
N SER A 223 -0.80 -10.49 3.92
CA SER A 223 -0.39 -11.90 3.91
C SER A 223 -0.22 -12.46 2.49
N VAL A 224 -1.16 -12.19 1.59
CA VAL A 224 -1.12 -12.65 0.20
C VAL A 224 0.08 -12.04 -0.54
N ALA A 225 0.23 -10.71 -0.46
CA ALA A 225 1.34 -10.02 -1.11
C ALA A 225 2.71 -10.51 -0.61
N ASN A 226 2.85 -10.67 0.70
CA ASN A 226 4.08 -11.17 1.30
C ASN A 226 4.37 -12.64 0.93
N ALA A 227 3.33 -13.48 0.86
CA ALA A 227 3.46 -14.88 0.42
C ALA A 227 3.91 -15.00 -1.04
N VAL A 228 3.33 -14.16 -1.92
CA VAL A 228 3.72 -14.10 -3.33
C VAL A 228 5.19 -13.71 -3.49
N ILE A 229 5.64 -12.66 -2.78
CA ILE A 229 7.05 -12.23 -2.81
C ILE A 229 7.98 -13.30 -2.21
N SER A 230 7.58 -13.92 -1.10
CA SER A 230 8.38 -15.00 -0.47
C SER A 230 8.55 -16.20 -1.42
N GLY A 231 7.51 -16.51 -2.22
CA GLY A 231 7.57 -17.58 -3.22
C GLY A 231 8.62 -17.35 -4.32
N LEU A 232 9.03 -16.11 -4.57
CA LEU A 232 10.12 -15.80 -5.49
C LEU A 232 11.47 -16.32 -4.99
N CYS A 233 11.60 -16.67 -3.70
CA CYS A 233 12.82 -17.28 -3.17
C CYS A 233 13.13 -18.63 -3.84
N ASP A 234 12.10 -19.41 -4.15
CA ASP A 234 12.22 -20.71 -4.81
C ASP A 234 12.15 -20.62 -6.35
N SER A 235 12.01 -19.40 -6.90
CA SER A 235 11.97 -19.15 -8.34
C SER A 235 13.38 -19.17 -8.95
N PRO A 236 13.50 -19.29 -10.29
CA PRO A 236 14.81 -19.21 -10.97
C PRO A 236 15.33 -17.78 -11.11
N PHE A 237 14.58 -16.75 -10.65
CA PHE A 237 15.00 -15.37 -10.81
C PHE A 237 16.11 -15.00 -9.83
N GLU A 238 17.11 -14.27 -10.33
CA GLU A 238 18.28 -13.83 -9.59
C GLU A 238 18.52 -12.32 -9.81
N ASN A 239 19.32 -11.71 -8.93
CA ASN A 239 19.67 -10.29 -9.02
C ASN A 239 18.46 -9.36 -9.07
N LEU A 240 17.41 -9.70 -8.33
CA LEU A 240 16.18 -8.92 -8.23
C LEU A 240 16.44 -7.55 -7.60
N SER A 241 15.58 -6.59 -7.93
CA SER A 241 15.53 -5.29 -7.28
C SER A 241 14.10 -4.94 -6.89
N VAL A 242 13.94 -4.09 -5.87
CA VAL A 242 12.65 -3.67 -5.35
C VAL A 242 12.57 -2.16 -5.31
N TYR A 243 11.46 -1.60 -5.78
CA TYR A 243 11.06 -0.21 -5.59
C TYR A 243 9.60 -0.19 -5.15
N THR A 244 9.36 0.03 -3.86
CA THR A 244 8.06 -0.20 -3.22
C THR A 244 7.76 0.84 -2.14
N GLU A 245 6.57 0.77 -1.55
CA GLU A 245 6.22 1.54 -0.37
C GLU A 245 6.83 0.91 0.89
N VAL A 246 6.47 -0.33 1.20
CA VAL A 246 6.85 -1.01 2.44
C VAL A 246 7.71 -2.24 2.14
N ILE A 247 8.81 -2.36 2.85
CA ILE A 247 9.71 -3.52 2.79
C ILE A 247 9.27 -4.51 3.88
N GLN A 248 8.79 -5.69 3.45
CA GLN A 248 8.21 -6.73 4.30
C GLN A 248 9.08 -7.98 4.35
N ASP A 249 8.67 -8.97 5.15
CA ASP A 249 9.41 -10.22 5.39
C ASP A 249 9.85 -10.95 4.11
N GLY A 250 9.00 -11.02 3.09
CA GLY A 250 9.36 -11.65 1.82
C GLY A 250 10.61 -11.04 1.18
N MET A 251 10.79 -9.73 1.32
CA MET A 251 11.97 -9.03 0.81
C MET A 251 13.19 -9.30 1.68
N PHE A 252 13.05 -9.39 3.00
CA PHE A 252 14.13 -9.81 3.90
C PHE A 252 14.59 -11.24 3.58
N VAL A 253 13.64 -12.15 3.30
CA VAL A 253 13.98 -13.53 2.86
C VAL A 253 14.78 -13.51 1.57
N LEU A 254 14.39 -12.73 0.57
CA LEU A 254 15.13 -12.60 -0.69
C LEU A 254 16.53 -11.98 -0.50
N ILE A 255 16.67 -10.98 0.39
CA ILE A 255 17.98 -10.41 0.76
C ILE A 255 18.84 -11.48 1.43
N ASP A 256 18.27 -12.25 2.35
CA ASP A 256 19.00 -13.29 3.09
C ASP A 256 19.43 -14.43 2.19
N ALA A 257 18.63 -14.80 1.20
CA ALA A 257 18.95 -15.79 0.18
C ALA A 257 19.94 -15.27 -0.90
N GLY A 258 20.28 -13.98 -0.88
CA GLY A 258 21.19 -13.39 -1.88
C GLY A 258 20.54 -13.09 -3.23
N LYS A 259 19.23 -13.29 -3.38
CA LYS A 259 18.46 -13.06 -4.61
C LYS A 259 18.09 -11.60 -4.86
N LEU A 260 18.01 -10.78 -3.81
CA LEU A 260 17.68 -9.37 -3.89
C LEU A 260 18.94 -8.52 -3.73
N THR A 261 19.23 -7.71 -4.73
CA THR A 261 20.40 -6.82 -4.77
C THR A 261 20.18 -5.54 -3.99
N ILE A 262 18.99 -4.94 -4.14
CA ILE A 262 18.61 -3.67 -3.51
C ILE A 262 17.09 -3.58 -3.29
N ALA A 263 16.67 -3.04 -2.15
CA ALA A 263 15.30 -2.69 -1.85
C ALA A 263 15.20 -1.20 -1.53
N SER A 264 14.37 -0.47 -2.25
CA SER A 264 14.05 0.93 -2.00
C SER A 264 12.59 1.06 -1.59
N GLY A 265 12.33 1.72 -0.47
CA GLY A 265 10.99 1.92 0.06
C GLY A 265 10.90 3.12 0.99
N THR A 266 9.80 3.27 1.70
CA THR A 266 9.63 4.34 2.70
C THR A 266 9.70 3.83 4.14
N SER A 267 9.38 2.56 4.37
CA SER A 267 9.37 1.97 5.71
C SER A 267 9.65 0.47 5.69
N LEU A 268 10.10 -0.03 6.83
CA LEU A 268 10.20 -1.45 7.13
C LEU A 268 8.96 -1.91 7.89
N SER A 269 8.46 -3.10 7.57
CA SER A 269 7.38 -3.76 8.32
C SER A 269 7.72 -5.24 8.53
N PRO A 270 8.77 -5.55 9.30
CA PRO A 270 9.18 -6.91 9.56
C PRO A 270 8.30 -7.60 10.60
N SER A 271 8.22 -8.93 10.53
CA SER A 271 7.72 -9.75 11.66
C SER A 271 8.71 -9.69 12.84
N PRO A 272 8.31 -10.14 14.05
CA PRO A 272 9.20 -10.16 15.20
C PRO A 272 10.52 -10.90 14.94
N SER A 273 10.47 -12.00 14.20
CA SER A 273 11.66 -12.79 13.84
C SER A 273 12.56 -12.10 12.84
N ALA A 274 11.98 -11.42 11.84
CA ALA A 274 12.73 -10.62 10.87
C ALA A 274 13.34 -9.38 11.51
N LEU A 275 12.62 -8.69 12.40
CA LEU A 275 13.14 -7.53 13.15
C LEU A 275 14.37 -7.92 13.97
N LYS A 276 14.32 -9.06 14.66
CA LYS A 276 15.47 -9.56 15.42
C LYS A 276 16.69 -9.84 14.52
N ARG A 277 16.49 -10.48 13.37
CA ARG A 277 17.57 -10.71 12.40
C ARG A 277 18.12 -9.41 11.84
N PHE A 278 17.24 -8.46 11.54
CA PHE A 278 17.57 -7.14 11.04
C PHE A 278 18.50 -6.40 12.01
N HIS A 279 18.12 -6.26 13.28
CA HIS A 279 18.95 -5.58 14.29
C HIS A 279 20.30 -6.30 14.53
N SER A 280 20.34 -7.63 14.39
CA SER A 280 21.59 -8.39 14.58
C SER A 280 22.56 -8.32 13.38
N ASN A 281 22.12 -7.80 12.23
CA ASN A 281 22.88 -7.80 10.99
C ASN A 281 22.75 -6.48 10.20
N LEU A 282 22.71 -5.36 10.90
CA LEU A 282 22.45 -4.03 10.31
C LEU A 282 23.39 -3.71 9.14
N ASP A 283 24.69 -4.00 9.25
CA ASP A 283 25.66 -3.73 8.19
C ASP A 283 25.30 -4.40 6.86
N LYS A 284 24.77 -5.64 6.94
CA LYS A 284 24.28 -6.35 5.75
C LYS A 284 23.11 -5.61 5.11
N TYR A 285 22.13 -5.18 5.90
CA TYR A 285 20.92 -4.54 5.40
C TYR A 285 21.15 -3.07 5.00
N CYS A 286 22.08 -2.36 5.66
CA CYS A 286 22.51 -1.03 5.28
C CYS A 286 22.96 -0.92 3.83
N SER A 287 23.64 -1.97 3.32
CA SER A 287 24.08 -2.01 1.94
C SER A 287 22.99 -2.40 0.95
N LYS A 288 21.81 -2.84 1.42
CA LYS A 288 20.74 -3.44 0.61
C LYS A 288 19.40 -2.70 0.69
N ILE A 289 19.25 -1.76 1.63
CA ILE A 289 17.98 -1.07 1.87
C ILE A 289 18.19 0.44 1.79
N ILE A 290 17.27 1.12 1.10
CA ILE A 290 17.18 2.58 1.05
C ILE A 290 15.78 3.00 1.48
N LEU A 291 15.70 3.86 2.50
CA LEU A 291 14.46 4.44 2.99
C LEU A 291 14.32 5.90 2.53
N ARG A 292 13.25 6.18 1.79
CA ARG A 292 12.98 7.46 1.14
C ARG A 292 11.69 8.09 1.68
N PRO A 293 11.53 9.42 1.57
CA PRO A 293 10.22 10.04 1.77
C PRO A 293 9.15 9.37 0.92
N LEU A 294 7.94 9.23 1.47
CA LEU A 294 6.82 8.56 0.83
C LEU A 294 6.50 9.10 -0.57
N GLU A 295 6.60 10.42 -0.74
CA GLU A 295 6.43 11.09 -2.05
C GLU A 295 7.44 10.62 -3.11
N ILE A 296 8.61 10.17 -2.68
CA ILE A 296 9.65 9.63 -3.57
C ILE A 296 9.47 8.12 -3.75
N ALA A 297 9.30 7.36 -2.66
CA ALA A 297 9.12 5.91 -2.73
C ALA A 297 7.89 5.50 -3.56
N ASN A 298 6.82 6.30 -3.50
CA ASN A 298 5.57 6.09 -4.25
C ASN A 298 5.46 6.98 -5.48
N SER A 299 6.55 7.61 -5.96
CA SER A 299 6.48 8.54 -7.08
C SER A 299 6.01 7.87 -8.37
N PRO A 300 4.86 8.30 -8.95
CA PRO A 300 4.41 7.83 -10.25
C PRO A 300 5.44 8.05 -11.37
N GLU A 301 6.15 9.17 -11.34
CA GLU A 301 7.22 9.52 -12.28
C GLU A 301 8.35 8.48 -12.25
N VAL A 302 8.82 8.15 -11.05
CA VAL A 302 9.91 7.19 -10.85
C VAL A 302 9.46 5.76 -11.17
N ALA A 303 8.25 5.36 -10.70
CA ALA A 303 7.69 4.05 -10.98
C ALA A 303 7.61 3.78 -12.49
N ARG A 304 7.14 4.75 -13.27
CA ARG A 304 7.06 4.64 -14.73
C ARG A 304 8.44 4.59 -15.39
N ARG A 305 9.38 5.40 -14.95
CA ARG A 305 10.75 5.44 -15.50
C ARG A 305 11.51 4.15 -15.23
N LEU A 306 11.38 3.59 -14.03
CA LEU A 306 12.02 2.34 -13.65
C LEU A 306 11.36 1.11 -14.29
N GLY A 307 10.13 1.25 -14.80
CA GLY A 307 9.35 0.15 -15.32
C GLY A 307 8.91 -0.83 -14.23
N VAL A 308 8.43 -0.33 -13.09
CA VAL A 308 8.09 -1.15 -11.94
C VAL A 308 7.03 -2.21 -12.29
N ILE A 309 7.23 -3.44 -11.86
CA ILE A 309 6.23 -4.50 -11.85
C ILE A 309 5.38 -4.32 -10.59
N ALA A 310 4.15 -3.84 -10.74
CA ALA A 310 3.26 -3.49 -9.66
C ALA A 310 2.38 -4.69 -9.24
N MET A 311 2.46 -5.09 -7.98
CA MET A 311 1.73 -6.23 -7.42
C MET A 311 0.90 -5.77 -6.23
N ASN A 312 -0.42 -5.67 -6.41
CA ASN A 312 -1.35 -5.19 -5.41
C ASN A 312 -2.47 -6.18 -5.14
N THR A 313 -3.16 -6.04 -4.02
CA THR A 313 -4.28 -6.89 -3.65
C THR A 313 -5.61 -6.15 -3.84
N ALA A 314 -6.67 -6.90 -4.12
CA ALA A 314 -8.03 -6.42 -4.26
C ALA A 314 -8.95 -7.03 -3.19
N ILE A 315 -10.03 -6.32 -2.83
CA ILE A 315 -11.17 -6.88 -2.12
C ILE A 315 -12.07 -7.62 -3.13
N GLU A 316 -12.34 -6.95 -4.25
CA GLU A 316 -13.10 -7.48 -5.38
C GLU A 316 -12.63 -6.82 -6.68
N PHE A 317 -12.87 -7.48 -7.81
CA PHE A 317 -12.78 -6.89 -9.14
C PHE A 317 -13.95 -7.36 -10.01
N ASP A 318 -14.32 -6.52 -10.97
CA ASP A 318 -15.44 -6.88 -11.82
C ASP A 318 -15.01 -7.52 -13.14
N ILE A 319 -16.03 -8.00 -13.88
CA ILE A 319 -15.81 -8.71 -15.13
C ILE A 319 -15.15 -7.86 -16.22
N TYR A 320 -15.10 -6.53 -16.07
CA TYR A 320 -14.45 -5.62 -17.03
C TYR A 320 -13.07 -5.15 -16.58
N GLY A 321 -12.69 -5.45 -15.33
CA GLY A 321 -11.36 -5.16 -14.81
C GLY A 321 -11.26 -3.90 -13.96
N HIS A 322 -12.37 -3.37 -13.45
CA HIS A 322 -12.33 -2.39 -12.37
C HIS A 322 -11.99 -3.09 -11.05
N VAL A 323 -11.28 -2.41 -10.16
CA VAL A 323 -10.83 -2.95 -8.88
C VAL A 323 -11.33 -2.10 -7.72
N ASN A 324 -11.84 -2.77 -6.71
CA ASN A 324 -12.13 -2.23 -5.38
C ASN A 324 -11.13 -2.83 -4.38
N SER A 325 -10.33 -1.97 -3.75
CA SER A 325 -9.33 -2.34 -2.73
C SER A 325 -9.59 -1.70 -1.37
N THR A 326 -10.65 -0.89 -1.23
CA THR A 326 -10.90 -0.07 -0.03
C THR A 326 -12.22 -0.30 0.67
N HIS A 327 -13.30 -0.65 -0.05
CA HIS A 327 -14.65 -0.71 0.51
C HIS A 327 -15.24 -2.10 0.51
N THR A 328 -15.93 -2.46 1.59
CA THR A 328 -16.76 -3.65 1.67
C THR A 328 -18.22 -3.29 1.42
N LEU A 329 -18.88 -3.99 0.51
CA LEU A 329 -20.29 -3.79 0.14
C LEU A 329 -20.59 -2.31 -0.19
N GLY A 330 -19.69 -1.64 -0.88
CA GLY A 330 -19.82 -0.30 -1.42
C GLY A 330 -19.76 0.85 -0.41
N THR A 331 -20.05 0.62 0.85
CA THR A 331 -20.27 1.71 1.82
C THR A 331 -19.33 1.69 3.01
N LYS A 332 -18.70 0.57 3.31
CA LYS A 332 -17.85 0.43 4.50
C LYS A 332 -16.39 0.54 4.13
N MET A 333 -15.80 1.68 4.42
CA MET A 333 -14.36 1.91 4.31
C MET A 333 -13.59 0.93 5.21
N MET A 334 -12.57 0.28 4.66
CA MET A 334 -11.67 -0.63 5.39
C MET A 334 -10.42 0.08 5.88
N ASN A 335 -9.67 0.73 5.00
CA ASN A 335 -8.36 1.31 5.32
C ASN A 335 -8.00 2.58 4.54
N GLY A 336 -8.12 2.58 3.23
CA GLY A 336 -7.71 3.61 2.28
C GLY A 336 -7.01 3.00 1.07
N ILE A 337 -6.88 3.75 -0.03
CA ILE A 337 -6.26 3.28 -1.27
C ILE A 337 -4.76 2.97 -1.10
N GLY A 338 -4.11 3.65 -0.14
CA GLY A 338 -2.67 3.48 0.07
C GLY A 338 -1.85 3.94 -1.14
N GLY A 339 -0.80 3.17 -1.43
CA GLY A 339 0.08 3.38 -2.59
C GLY A 339 -0.32 2.58 -3.82
N SER A 340 -1.40 1.78 -3.77
CA SER A 340 -1.74 0.87 -4.88
C SER A 340 -1.96 1.61 -6.20
N GLY A 341 -2.65 2.75 -6.19
CA GLY A 341 -2.88 3.56 -7.38
C GLY A 341 -1.62 4.28 -7.89
N ASP A 342 -0.71 4.63 -7.00
CA ASP A 342 0.58 5.23 -7.37
C ASP A 342 1.38 4.29 -8.29
N PHE A 343 1.35 3.00 -7.97
CA PHE A 343 2.07 1.97 -8.72
C PHE A 343 1.25 1.35 -9.84
N ALA A 344 -0.02 1.00 -9.60
CA ALA A 344 -0.84 0.30 -10.59
C ALA A 344 -0.95 1.07 -11.90
N ARG A 345 -1.27 2.37 -11.83
CA ARG A 345 -1.39 3.22 -13.02
C ARG A 345 -0.06 3.49 -13.74
N ASN A 346 1.07 3.33 -13.04
CA ASN A 346 2.38 3.75 -13.52
C ASN A 346 3.39 2.60 -13.65
N GLY A 347 3.01 1.39 -13.30
CA GLY A 347 3.82 0.19 -13.52
C GLY A 347 4.02 -0.11 -15.01
N TYR A 348 5.07 -0.84 -15.34
CA TYR A 348 5.26 -1.45 -16.65
C TYR A 348 4.28 -2.61 -16.85
N LEU A 349 4.00 -3.33 -15.76
CA LEU A 349 3.08 -4.45 -15.70
C LEU A 349 2.39 -4.42 -14.33
N THR A 350 1.07 -4.52 -14.34
CA THR A 350 0.24 -4.38 -13.15
C THR A 350 -0.54 -5.65 -12.87
N PHE A 351 -0.36 -6.18 -11.66
CA PHE A 351 -1.08 -7.33 -11.15
C PHE A 351 -2.01 -6.96 -10.01
N PHE A 352 -3.21 -7.57 -10.02
CA PHE A 352 -4.08 -7.60 -8.85
C PHE A 352 -4.34 -9.03 -8.41
N PHE A 353 -4.13 -9.28 -7.10
CA PHE A 353 -4.30 -10.58 -6.46
C PHE A 353 -5.49 -10.56 -5.50
N THR A 354 -6.25 -11.63 -5.48
CA THR A 354 -7.24 -11.90 -4.44
C THR A 354 -7.61 -13.37 -4.45
N ASN A 355 -8.08 -13.93 -3.33
CA ASN A 355 -8.73 -15.23 -3.34
C ASN A 355 -10.04 -15.12 -4.12
N SER A 356 -10.38 -16.12 -4.94
CA SER A 356 -11.61 -16.10 -5.76
C SER A 356 -12.89 -15.99 -4.93
N THR A 357 -12.83 -16.38 -3.64
CA THR A 357 -13.94 -16.26 -2.69
C THR A 357 -13.48 -15.83 -1.29
N ALA A 358 -14.43 -15.29 -0.52
CA ALA A 358 -14.27 -15.01 0.90
C ALA A 358 -15.43 -15.62 1.72
N LYS A 359 -15.29 -15.60 3.06
CA LYS A 359 -16.31 -16.11 4.00
C LYS A 359 -16.76 -17.54 3.69
N ASN A 360 -15.79 -18.44 3.55
CA ASN A 360 -16.03 -19.87 3.22
C ASN A 360 -16.88 -20.06 1.95
N GLY A 361 -16.59 -19.30 0.90
CA GLY A 361 -17.26 -19.38 -0.38
C GLY A 361 -18.60 -18.63 -0.48
N ALA A 362 -19.03 -17.92 0.56
CA ALA A 362 -20.27 -17.14 0.53
C ALA A 362 -20.18 -15.86 -0.28
N ILE A 363 -18.97 -15.31 -0.46
CA ILE A 363 -18.70 -14.09 -1.21
C ILE A 363 -17.79 -14.43 -2.39
N SER A 364 -18.14 -13.98 -3.59
CA SER A 364 -17.27 -13.98 -4.77
C SER A 364 -16.44 -12.70 -4.79
N SER A 365 -15.13 -12.80 -5.01
CA SER A 365 -14.28 -11.65 -5.27
C SER A 365 -14.31 -11.18 -6.72
N VAL A 366 -14.89 -11.99 -7.61
CA VAL A 366 -15.19 -11.61 -9.00
C VAL A 366 -16.68 -11.29 -9.10
N VAL A 367 -17.02 -10.06 -9.48
CA VAL A 367 -18.41 -9.56 -9.42
C VAL A 367 -18.86 -8.98 -10.77
N PRO A 368 -20.17 -8.85 -11.02
CA PRO A 368 -20.66 -8.22 -12.26
C PRO A 368 -20.23 -6.75 -12.38
N MET A 369 -20.23 -6.02 -11.28
CA MET A 369 -19.75 -4.64 -11.18
C MET A 369 -19.24 -4.39 -9.77
N CYS A 370 -18.06 -3.74 -9.64
CA CYS A 370 -17.51 -3.35 -8.36
C CYS A 370 -18.43 -2.38 -7.63
N SER A 371 -18.60 -2.61 -6.33
CA SER A 371 -19.41 -1.74 -5.47
C SER A 371 -18.75 -0.41 -5.12
N HIS A 372 -17.46 -0.32 -5.31
CA HIS A 372 -16.60 0.87 -5.26
C HIS A 372 -15.45 0.67 -6.25
N ILE A 373 -14.94 1.73 -6.85
CA ILE A 373 -13.86 1.63 -7.85
C ILE A 373 -12.68 2.50 -7.40
N ASP A 374 -11.58 1.84 -7.04
CA ASP A 374 -10.30 2.48 -6.72
C ASP A 374 -9.39 2.53 -7.95
N HIS A 375 -9.44 1.47 -8.80
CA HIS A 375 -8.68 1.40 -10.05
C HIS A 375 -9.63 1.08 -11.20
N THR A 376 -9.47 1.85 -12.28
CA THR A 376 -10.29 1.65 -13.47
C THR A 376 -9.74 0.54 -14.35
N GLU A 377 -10.54 0.03 -15.27
CA GLU A 377 -10.13 -0.95 -16.27
C GLU A 377 -8.90 -0.56 -17.08
N HIS A 378 -8.57 0.74 -17.10
CA HIS A 378 -7.43 1.30 -17.85
C HIS A 378 -6.09 1.16 -17.10
N ASP A 379 -6.13 0.84 -15.80
CA ASP A 379 -4.98 0.78 -14.91
C ASP A 379 -4.62 -0.68 -14.54
N THR A 380 -5.24 -1.67 -15.20
CA THR A 380 -5.12 -3.10 -14.85
C THR A 380 -4.68 -3.92 -16.05
N ASP A 381 -3.69 -4.82 -15.84
CA ASP A 381 -3.13 -5.68 -16.88
C ASP A 381 -3.43 -7.16 -16.65
N VAL A 382 -3.26 -7.63 -15.39
CA VAL A 382 -3.34 -9.06 -15.07
C VAL A 382 -4.01 -9.27 -13.72
N PHE A 383 -4.98 -10.18 -13.70
CA PHE A 383 -5.64 -10.63 -12.47
C PHE A 383 -5.19 -12.06 -12.14
N ILE A 384 -4.86 -12.30 -10.88
CA ILE A 384 -4.46 -13.63 -10.39
C ILE A 384 -5.30 -13.99 -9.17
N THR A 385 -5.92 -15.16 -9.23
CA THR A 385 -6.51 -15.83 -8.07
C THR A 385 -5.86 -17.21 -7.92
N GLU A 386 -6.21 -17.96 -6.88
CA GLU A 386 -5.80 -19.36 -6.75
C GLU A 386 -6.32 -20.25 -7.90
N ARG A 387 -7.28 -19.75 -8.69
CA ARG A 387 -7.88 -20.46 -9.83
C ARG A 387 -7.09 -20.32 -11.11
N GLY A 388 -6.34 -19.23 -11.28
CA GLY A 388 -5.55 -18.98 -12.47
C GLY A 388 -5.29 -17.51 -12.76
N VAL A 389 -4.92 -17.24 -14.00
CA VAL A 389 -4.47 -15.94 -14.50
C VAL A 389 -5.40 -15.43 -15.60
N ALA A 390 -5.80 -14.17 -15.48
CA ALA A 390 -6.48 -13.45 -16.56
C ALA A 390 -5.57 -12.29 -17.03
N ASP A 391 -4.85 -12.49 -18.13
CA ASP A 391 -4.12 -11.44 -18.85
C ASP A 391 -5.14 -10.69 -19.73
N VAL A 392 -5.41 -9.44 -19.37
CA VAL A 392 -6.43 -8.61 -20.04
C VAL A 392 -5.82 -7.56 -20.97
N ARG A 393 -4.52 -7.58 -21.16
CA ARG A 393 -3.80 -6.66 -22.06
C ARG A 393 -4.27 -6.83 -23.50
N GLY A 394 -4.56 -5.73 -24.16
CA GLY A 394 -4.98 -5.70 -25.57
C GLY A 394 -6.38 -6.26 -25.83
N LEU A 395 -7.16 -6.58 -24.78
CA LEU A 395 -8.51 -7.12 -24.91
C LEU A 395 -9.58 -6.02 -24.79
N SER A 396 -10.62 -6.13 -25.59
CA SER A 396 -11.84 -5.32 -25.45
C SER A 396 -12.62 -5.73 -24.17
N PRO A 397 -13.52 -4.88 -23.63
CA PRO A 397 -14.26 -5.20 -22.42
C PRO A 397 -14.97 -6.56 -22.46
N LYS A 398 -15.57 -6.93 -23.57
CA LYS A 398 -16.25 -8.23 -23.70
C LYS A 398 -15.30 -9.42 -23.73
N GLU A 399 -14.12 -9.26 -24.31
CA GLU A 399 -13.06 -10.29 -24.26
C GLU A 399 -12.49 -10.41 -22.83
N ARG A 400 -12.23 -9.27 -22.17
CA ARG A 400 -11.81 -9.23 -20.75
C ARG A 400 -12.81 -9.99 -19.88
N ALA A 401 -14.09 -9.70 -20.01
CA ALA A 401 -15.13 -10.33 -19.19
C ALA A 401 -15.07 -11.87 -19.27
N ARG A 402 -14.94 -12.42 -20.47
CA ARG A 402 -14.86 -13.87 -20.65
C ARG A 402 -13.61 -14.48 -20.03
N ILE A 403 -12.46 -13.83 -20.20
CA ILE A 403 -11.19 -14.32 -19.66
C ILE A 403 -11.18 -14.21 -18.12
N ILE A 404 -11.61 -13.08 -17.56
CA ILE A 404 -11.71 -12.89 -16.10
C ILE A 404 -12.63 -13.96 -15.50
N ILE A 405 -13.86 -14.11 -16.01
CA ILE A 405 -14.81 -15.08 -15.50
C ILE A 405 -14.23 -16.49 -15.56
N LYS A 406 -13.73 -16.89 -16.73
CA LYS A 406 -13.24 -18.26 -16.97
C LYS A 406 -12.03 -18.62 -16.10
N ASN A 407 -11.07 -17.70 -15.97
CA ASN A 407 -9.77 -18.04 -15.42
C ASN A 407 -9.65 -17.71 -13.92
N THR A 408 -10.40 -16.73 -13.39
CA THR A 408 -10.19 -16.25 -12.03
C THR A 408 -11.38 -16.41 -11.10
N ALA A 409 -12.61 -16.56 -11.64
CA ALA A 409 -13.77 -16.76 -10.78
C ALA A 409 -13.84 -18.17 -10.23
N HIS A 410 -14.38 -18.31 -9.01
CA HIS A 410 -14.64 -19.62 -8.42
C HIS A 410 -15.68 -20.40 -9.25
N PRO A 411 -15.54 -21.73 -9.44
CA PRO A 411 -16.47 -22.54 -10.25
C PRO A 411 -17.96 -22.36 -9.91
N ASP A 412 -18.29 -22.17 -8.63
CA ASP A 412 -19.68 -21.94 -8.20
C ASP A 412 -20.27 -20.63 -8.74
N TYR A 413 -19.43 -19.64 -9.06
CA TYR A 413 -19.83 -18.31 -9.51
C TYR A 413 -19.67 -18.11 -11.02
N GLN A 414 -18.84 -18.91 -11.70
CA GLN A 414 -18.63 -18.79 -13.14
C GLN A 414 -19.93 -18.84 -13.95
N PRO A 415 -20.87 -19.80 -13.70
CA PRO A 415 -22.12 -19.84 -14.43
C PRO A 415 -23.01 -18.61 -14.20
N LEU A 416 -23.00 -18.07 -12.97
CA LEU A 416 -23.80 -16.89 -12.61
C LEU A 416 -23.27 -15.62 -13.29
N LEU A 417 -21.94 -15.47 -13.35
CA LEU A 417 -21.28 -14.34 -14.02
C LEU A 417 -21.45 -14.43 -15.54
N MET A 418 -21.36 -15.62 -16.12
CA MET A 418 -21.54 -15.83 -17.55
C MET A 418 -22.99 -15.56 -17.98
N ASP A 419 -23.98 -16.07 -17.22
CA ASP A 419 -25.41 -15.77 -17.43
C ASP A 419 -25.67 -14.25 -17.39
N TYR A 420 -25.07 -13.54 -16.40
CA TYR A 420 -25.17 -12.09 -16.33
C TYR A 420 -24.62 -11.40 -17.59
N LEU A 421 -23.41 -11.78 -18.02
CA LEU A 421 -22.76 -11.21 -19.20
C LEU A 421 -23.58 -11.43 -20.47
N GLU A 422 -24.03 -12.67 -20.72
CA GLU A 422 -24.81 -13.04 -21.92
C GLU A 422 -26.14 -12.28 -21.97
N ARG A 423 -26.85 -12.18 -20.86
CA ARG A 423 -28.11 -11.40 -20.78
C ARG A 423 -27.85 -9.91 -20.96
N ALA A 424 -26.74 -9.38 -20.41
CA ALA A 424 -26.37 -7.98 -20.60
C ALA A 424 -26.04 -7.69 -22.06
N GLU A 425 -25.29 -8.55 -22.75
CA GLU A 425 -24.99 -8.43 -24.19
C GLU A 425 -26.26 -8.39 -25.03
N GLN A 426 -27.18 -9.30 -24.80
CA GLN A 426 -28.45 -9.36 -25.54
C GLN A 426 -29.33 -8.13 -25.28
N ALA A 427 -29.49 -7.74 -24.02
CA ALA A 427 -30.34 -6.62 -23.63
C ALA A 427 -29.85 -5.25 -24.12
N THR A 428 -28.54 -5.10 -24.34
CA THR A 428 -27.92 -3.86 -24.80
C THR A 428 -27.60 -3.84 -26.30
N GLY A 429 -28.00 -4.89 -27.05
CA GLY A 429 -27.66 -5.02 -28.47
C GLY A 429 -26.14 -5.12 -28.70
N PHE A 430 -25.45 -5.83 -27.82
CA PHE A 430 -24.00 -6.03 -27.84
C PHE A 430 -23.18 -4.74 -27.74
N ALA A 431 -23.64 -3.79 -26.92
CA ALA A 431 -22.94 -2.54 -26.64
C ALA A 431 -21.47 -2.76 -26.22
N HIS A 432 -20.67 -1.71 -26.18
CA HIS A 432 -19.23 -1.77 -25.87
C HIS A 432 -18.95 -2.43 -24.49
N THR A 433 -19.64 -1.96 -23.44
CA THR A 433 -19.51 -2.47 -22.06
C THR A 433 -20.91 -2.81 -21.54
N PRO A 434 -21.44 -4.01 -21.87
CA PRO A 434 -22.82 -4.36 -21.56
C PRO A 434 -23.08 -4.50 -20.06
N HIS A 435 -24.10 -3.84 -19.54
CA HIS A 435 -24.54 -3.97 -18.15
C HIS A 435 -26.06 -4.03 -18.04
N LEU A 436 -26.55 -4.86 -17.14
CA LEU A 436 -27.91 -4.82 -16.63
C LEU A 436 -27.92 -3.94 -15.37
N LEU A 437 -28.11 -2.62 -15.52
CA LEU A 437 -27.94 -1.67 -14.42
C LEU A 437 -28.74 -2.02 -13.17
N LYS A 438 -29.94 -2.59 -13.32
CA LYS A 438 -30.76 -3.04 -12.18
C LYS A 438 -30.19 -4.26 -11.45
N GLU A 439 -29.31 -5.02 -12.10
CA GLU A 439 -28.74 -6.26 -11.58
C GLU A 439 -27.23 -6.17 -11.35
N ALA A 440 -26.60 -5.04 -11.69
CA ALA A 440 -25.15 -4.86 -11.61
C ALA A 440 -24.60 -5.17 -10.21
N PHE A 441 -25.35 -4.85 -9.17
CA PHE A 441 -25.02 -5.16 -7.77
C PHE A 441 -25.77 -6.35 -7.18
N SER A 442 -26.33 -7.23 -8.01
CA SER A 442 -27.15 -8.36 -7.55
C SER A 442 -26.41 -9.31 -6.60
N PHE A 443 -25.11 -9.48 -6.75
CA PHE A 443 -24.29 -10.29 -5.85
C PHE A 443 -24.23 -9.65 -4.45
N HIS A 444 -23.97 -8.35 -4.40
CA HIS A 444 -23.87 -7.59 -3.15
C HIS A 444 -25.20 -7.51 -2.41
N THR A 445 -26.29 -7.19 -3.12
CA THR A 445 -27.64 -7.12 -2.54
C THR A 445 -28.11 -8.48 -2.01
N ARG A 446 -27.88 -9.54 -2.76
CA ARG A 446 -28.21 -10.91 -2.31
C ARG A 446 -27.43 -11.29 -1.06
N TYR A 447 -26.11 -10.97 -1.00
CA TYR A 447 -25.35 -11.23 0.21
C TYR A 447 -25.91 -10.47 1.43
N MET A 448 -26.31 -9.22 1.25
CA MET A 448 -26.92 -8.42 2.33
C MET A 448 -28.24 -9.02 2.82
N GLU A 449 -29.02 -9.63 1.93
CA GLU A 449 -30.33 -10.21 2.22
C GLU A 449 -30.25 -11.64 2.78
N THR A 450 -29.35 -12.45 2.27
CA THR A 450 -29.33 -13.90 2.52
C THR A 450 -28.04 -14.42 3.19
N GLY A 451 -26.99 -13.59 3.28
CA GLY A 451 -25.68 -14.00 3.78
C GLY A 451 -24.81 -14.75 2.75
N THR A 452 -25.25 -14.85 1.50
CA THR A 452 -24.46 -15.45 0.41
C THR A 452 -24.71 -14.75 -0.92
N MET A 453 -23.67 -14.70 -1.78
CA MET A 453 -23.81 -14.25 -3.17
C MET A 453 -24.31 -15.37 -4.11
N LYS A 454 -24.36 -16.63 -3.65
CA LYS A 454 -24.90 -17.77 -4.41
C LYS A 454 -26.41 -17.64 -4.60
N LYS A 455 -26.91 -18.21 -5.72
CA LYS A 455 -28.37 -18.34 -5.94
C LYS A 455 -28.93 -19.47 -5.11
#